data_b4d1a11a5036f56eff7733a3d96b0c2f
#
_entry.id   b4d1a11a5036f56eff7733a3d96b0c2f
#
_cell.length_a   1.000
_cell.length_b   1.000
_cell.length_c   1.000
_cell.angle_alpha   90.00
_cell.angle_beta   90.00
_cell.angle_gamma   90.00
#
_symmetry.space_group_name_H-M   'P 1'
#
loop_
_entity.id
_entity.type
_entity.pdbx_description
1 polymer ?
#
loop_
_entity_poly.entity_id
_entity_poly.type
_entity_poly.pdbx_seq_one_letter_code
_entity_poly.pdbx_strand_id
1 'polypeptide(L)'
;MKNFCLLLACLCVCSVFSCYAQSIMPGKEWKDTDGNPINAHGGGVLYHDGTYYWYGEYKGEHTYRSPGVDWDCYRTEAGGVSCYSSKDLYNWKFEGIVLEPDTLNPHSDIHPSMVIERPKVIYNDETVKFVMWMHIDSYN
;
A
#
# COMPACT_ATOMS: atom_id res chain seq x y z
N MET A 1 5.84 -41.31 -39.51
CA MET A 1 5.00 -41.61 -38.35
C MET A 1 5.67 -41.22 -37.00
N LYS A 2 6.96 -41.43 -36.77
CA LYS A 2 7.63 -41.04 -35.50
C LYS A 2 7.61 -39.52 -35.22
N ASN A 3 7.73 -38.66 -36.24
CA ASN A 3 7.75 -37.20 -36.06
C ASN A 3 6.36 -36.60 -35.77
N PHE A 4 5.28 -37.28 -36.18
CA PHE A 4 3.90 -36.86 -35.94
C PHE A 4 3.50 -37.07 -34.47
N CYS A 5 3.94 -38.17 -33.85
CA CYS A 5 3.74 -38.45 -32.42
C CYS A 5 4.48 -37.45 -31.53
N LEU A 6 5.68 -37.00 -31.94
CA LEU A 6 6.45 -36.03 -31.17
C LEU A 6 5.78 -34.64 -31.14
N LEU A 7 5.19 -34.23 -32.28
CA LEU A 7 4.45 -32.95 -32.38
C LEU A 7 3.18 -32.99 -31.53
N LEU A 8 2.46 -34.11 -31.49
CA LEU A 8 1.26 -34.26 -30.66
C LEU A 8 1.59 -34.25 -29.17
N ALA A 9 2.72 -34.87 -28.76
CA ALA A 9 3.17 -34.83 -27.39
C ALA A 9 3.59 -33.42 -26.93
N CYS A 10 4.23 -32.61 -27.81
CA CYS A 10 4.57 -31.23 -27.51
C CYS A 10 3.32 -30.33 -27.37
N LEU A 11 2.28 -30.55 -28.16
CA LEU A 11 1.00 -29.81 -28.07
C LEU A 11 0.22 -30.16 -26.78
N CYS A 12 0.31 -31.39 -26.29
CA CYS A 12 -0.32 -31.79 -25.03
C CYS A 12 0.35 -31.25 -23.78
N VAL A 13 1.68 -30.96 -23.81
CA VAL A 13 2.39 -30.40 -22.68
C VAL A 13 2.10 -28.88 -22.51
N CYS A 14 1.78 -28.17 -23.59
CA CYS A 14 1.42 -26.75 -23.55
C CYS A 14 0.02 -26.48 -22.94
N SER A 15 -0.83 -27.48 -22.79
CA SER A 15 -2.22 -27.30 -22.33
C SER A 15 -2.43 -27.40 -20.81
N VAL A 16 -1.38 -27.57 -20.01
CA VAL A 16 -1.51 -27.78 -18.54
C VAL A 16 -1.17 -26.52 -17.71
N PHE A 17 -0.86 -25.40 -18.34
CA PHE A 17 -0.79 -24.15 -17.58
C PHE A 17 -2.20 -23.57 -17.43
N SER A 18 -2.91 -24.07 -16.42
CA SER A 18 -4.11 -23.40 -15.92
C SER A 18 -3.68 -22.04 -15.37
N CYS A 19 -3.88 -20.98 -16.15
CA CYS A 19 -3.74 -19.63 -15.65
C CYS A 19 -4.91 -19.39 -14.67
N TYR A 20 -4.66 -19.60 -13.39
CA TYR A 20 -5.59 -19.19 -12.35
C TYR A 20 -5.55 -17.67 -12.28
N ALA A 21 -6.57 -17.01 -12.76
CA ALA A 21 -6.73 -15.58 -12.55
C ALA A 21 -6.94 -15.34 -11.05
N GLN A 22 -6.03 -14.57 -10.46
CA GLN A 22 -6.20 -14.08 -9.10
C GLN A 22 -7.30 -13.02 -9.10
N SER A 23 -8.18 -13.05 -8.10
CA SER A 23 -9.28 -12.10 -7.97
C SER A 23 -9.29 -11.48 -6.58
N ILE A 24 -9.49 -10.17 -6.55
CA ILE A 24 -9.75 -9.45 -5.30
C ILE A 24 -11.15 -9.82 -4.83
N MET A 25 -11.26 -10.28 -3.59
CA MET A 25 -12.53 -10.66 -2.97
C MET A 25 -13.04 -9.50 -2.10
N PRO A 26 -14.07 -8.76 -2.54
CA PRO A 26 -14.62 -7.66 -1.75
C PRO A 26 -15.06 -8.12 -0.35
N GLY A 27 -14.76 -7.31 0.67
CA GLY A 27 -15.11 -7.59 2.06
C GLY A 27 -14.20 -8.59 2.78
N LYS A 28 -13.18 -9.15 2.11
CA LYS A 28 -12.12 -9.92 2.77
C LYS A 28 -10.93 -9.03 3.07
N GLU A 29 -10.28 -9.33 4.21
CA GLU A 29 -9.01 -8.70 4.54
C GLU A 29 -7.96 -8.98 3.46
N TRP A 30 -7.31 -7.94 2.97
CA TRP A 30 -6.24 -8.07 2.00
C TRP A 30 -4.90 -8.15 2.73
N LYS A 31 -4.14 -9.19 2.41
CA LYS A 31 -2.86 -9.49 3.07
C LYS A 31 -1.69 -9.26 2.14
N ASP A 32 -0.57 -8.87 2.73
CA ASP A 32 0.70 -8.80 2.04
C ASP A 32 1.30 -10.22 1.79
N THR A 33 2.45 -10.26 1.13
CA THR A 33 3.15 -11.53 0.81
C THR A 33 3.65 -12.28 2.04
N ASP A 34 3.75 -11.62 3.19
CA ASP A 34 4.15 -12.22 4.46
C ASP A 34 2.94 -12.67 5.29
N GLY A 35 1.72 -12.43 4.79
CA GLY A 35 0.47 -12.82 5.43
C GLY A 35 -0.10 -11.82 6.43
N ASN A 36 0.49 -10.63 6.53
CA ASN A 36 0.00 -9.56 7.40
C ASN A 36 -1.08 -8.73 6.71
N PRO A 37 -2.06 -8.18 7.44
CA PRO A 37 -3.01 -7.24 6.88
C PRO A 37 -2.31 -6.02 6.26
N ILE A 38 -2.75 -5.61 5.06
CA ILE A 38 -2.24 -4.39 4.43
C ILE A 38 -2.77 -3.18 5.20
N ASN A 39 -1.84 -2.34 5.67
CA ASN A 39 -2.12 -1.11 6.40
C ASN A 39 -1.62 0.09 5.59
N ALA A 40 -2.40 0.48 4.56
CA ALA A 40 -2.11 1.58 3.63
C ALA A 40 -3.41 2.31 3.29
N HIS A 41 -3.94 3.07 4.27
CA HIS A 41 -5.24 3.73 4.13
C HIS A 41 -5.18 4.97 3.25
N GLY A 42 -6.28 5.28 2.56
CA GLY A 42 -6.51 6.52 1.82
C GLY A 42 -5.48 6.85 0.74
N GLY A 43 -4.58 5.93 0.45
CA GLY A 43 -3.38 6.15 -0.33
C GLY A 43 -3.56 6.23 -1.84
N GLY A 44 -2.47 6.05 -2.54
CA GLY A 44 -2.40 6.00 -4.00
C GLY A 44 -1.33 5.05 -4.49
N VAL A 45 -1.48 4.62 -5.73
CA VAL A 45 -0.53 3.73 -6.40
C VAL A 45 0.24 4.52 -7.45
N LEU A 46 1.57 4.41 -7.40
CA LEU A 46 2.49 4.90 -8.42
C LEU A 46 3.04 3.71 -9.19
N TYR A 47 3.08 3.80 -10.53
CA TYR A 47 3.86 2.90 -11.36
C TYR A 47 5.17 3.55 -11.74
N HIS A 48 6.29 2.92 -11.40
CA HIS A 48 7.61 3.40 -11.74
C HIS A 48 8.56 2.22 -11.98
N ASP A 49 9.27 2.27 -13.08
CA ASP A 49 10.29 1.29 -13.49
C ASP A 49 9.82 -0.19 -13.34
N GLY A 50 8.66 -0.49 -13.94
CA GLY A 50 8.12 -1.85 -13.96
C GLY A 50 7.57 -2.35 -12.63
N THR A 51 7.36 -1.46 -11.64
CA THR A 51 6.85 -1.80 -10.31
C THR A 51 5.74 -0.85 -9.91
N TYR A 52 4.71 -1.38 -9.29
CA TYR A 52 3.66 -0.61 -8.64
C TYR A 52 4.06 -0.40 -7.18
N TYR A 53 3.93 0.83 -6.70
CA TYR A 53 4.18 1.22 -5.32
C TYR A 53 2.89 1.80 -4.75
N TRP A 54 2.38 1.20 -3.68
CA TRP A 54 1.20 1.67 -2.97
C TRP A 54 1.65 2.37 -1.69
N TYR A 55 1.42 3.66 -1.61
CA TYR A 55 1.65 4.48 -0.43
C TYR A 55 0.32 4.74 0.27
N GLY A 56 0.28 4.61 1.58
CA GLY A 56 -0.93 4.87 2.35
C GLY A 56 -0.63 5.21 3.81
N GLU A 57 -1.63 5.76 4.47
CA GLU A 57 -1.54 6.04 5.90
C GLU A 57 -1.36 4.72 6.65
N TYR A 58 -0.32 4.65 7.47
CA TYR A 58 -0.17 3.58 8.44
C TYR A 58 -0.89 3.99 9.71
N LYS A 59 -1.93 3.26 10.06
CA LYS A 59 -2.74 3.53 11.25
C LYS A 59 -2.18 2.77 12.44
N GLY A 60 -2.00 3.47 13.58
CA GLY A 60 -1.63 2.84 14.84
C GLY A 60 -2.70 1.91 15.38
N GLU A 61 -2.37 1.16 16.42
CA GLU A 61 -3.25 0.13 16.98
C GLU A 61 -4.34 0.72 17.89
N HIS A 62 -4.11 1.91 18.44
CA HIS A 62 -5.01 2.52 19.41
C HIS A 62 -5.96 3.52 18.77
N THR A 63 -7.26 3.30 19.01
CA THR A 63 -8.32 4.25 18.66
C THR A 63 -8.71 5.05 19.89
N TYR A 64 -8.79 6.36 19.76
CA TYR A 64 -9.21 7.26 20.85
C TYR A 64 -10.24 8.26 20.36
N ARG A 65 -11.03 8.82 21.29
CA ARG A 65 -11.95 9.91 20.99
C ARG A 65 -11.17 11.22 20.95
N SER A 66 -11.33 11.99 19.87
CA SER A 66 -10.69 13.31 19.76
C SER A 66 -11.16 14.25 20.87
N PRO A 67 -10.26 14.88 21.59
CA PRO A 67 -10.64 15.92 22.56
C PRO A 67 -11.10 17.20 21.84
N GLY A 68 -11.96 17.99 22.51
CA GLY A 68 -12.34 19.32 22.04
C GLY A 68 -13.39 19.36 20.93
N VAL A 69 -13.97 18.24 20.55
CA VAL A 69 -15.09 18.18 19.59
C VAL A 69 -16.38 17.74 20.30
N ASP A 70 -17.50 18.28 19.87
CA ASP A 70 -18.84 18.05 20.47
C ASP A 70 -19.59 16.86 19.84
N TRP A 71 -18.99 16.22 18.84
CA TRP A 71 -19.51 15.05 18.15
C TRP A 71 -18.57 13.84 18.33
N ASP A 72 -19.07 12.62 18.09
CA ASP A 72 -18.28 11.40 18.23
C ASP A 72 -17.24 11.28 17.10
N CYS A 73 -16.03 11.77 17.37
CA CYS A 73 -14.88 11.69 16.49
C CYS A 73 -13.84 10.72 17.05
N TYR A 74 -13.73 9.55 16.43
CA TYR A 74 -12.73 8.57 16.80
C TYR A 74 -11.56 8.64 15.81
N ARG A 75 -10.35 8.64 16.35
CA ARG A 75 -9.11 8.69 15.59
C ARG A 75 -8.16 7.59 16.03
N THR A 76 -7.24 7.23 15.15
CA THR A 76 -6.07 6.39 15.47
C THR A 76 -4.82 7.25 15.40
N GLU A 77 -3.80 6.90 16.18
CA GLU A 77 -2.50 7.54 16.09
C GLU A 77 -1.94 7.43 14.66
N ALA A 78 -1.33 8.52 14.18
CA ALA A 78 -0.64 8.52 12.90
C ALA A 78 0.67 7.72 13.04
N GLY A 79 0.71 6.55 12.43
CA GLY A 79 1.91 5.69 12.39
C GLY A 79 2.83 6.00 11.22
N GLY A 80 2.59 7.12 10.51
CA GLY A 80 3.37 7.52 9.35
C GLY A 80 2.75 7.08 8.02
N VAL A 81 3.60 6.90 7.01
CA VAL A 81 3.18 6.44 5.68
C VAL A 81 3.88 5.13 5.34
N SER A 82 3.09 4.11 5.09
CA SER A 82 3.57 2.80 4.62
C SER A 82 3.78 2.79 3.11
N CYS A 83 4.69 1.91 2.67
CA CYS A 83 4.90 1.59 1.26
C CYS A 83 4.81 0.08 1.05
N TYR A 84 4.09 -0.31 0.01
CA TYR A 84 4.05 -1.68 -0.51
C TYR A 84 4.44 -1.68 -1.97
N SER A 85 5.11 -2.74 -2.44
CA SER A 85 5.44 -2.93 -3.85
C SER A 85 4.73 -4.14 -4.44
N SER A 86 4.44 -4.07 -5.75
CA SER A 86 3.82 -5.17 -6.48
C SER A 86 4.25 -5.17 -7.95
N LYS A 87 4.22 -6.35 -8.58
CA LYS A 87 4.39 -6.51 -10.03
C LYS A 87 3.06 -6.77 -10.76
N ASP A 88 1.98 -7.04 -10.03
CA ASP A 88 0.73 -7.54 -10.58
C ASP A 88 -0.52 -6.88 -9.96
N LEU A 89 -0.36 -5.90 -9.05
CA LEU A 89 -1.43 -5.23 -8.31
C LEU A 89 -2.26 -6.15 -7.39
N TYR A 90 -1.83 -7.38 -7.22
CA TYR A 90 -2.49 -8.37 -6.37
C TYR A 90 -1.61 -8.80 -5.20
N ASN A 91 -0.39 -9.20 -5.48
CA ASN A 91 0.58 -9.59 -4.48
C ASN A 91 1.42 -8.38 -4.06
N TRP A 92 1.23 -7.93 -2.85
CA TRP A 92 1.88 -6.74 -2.30
C TRP A 92 2.92 -7.14 -1.26
N LYS A 93 4.14 -6.68 -1.43
CA LYS A 93 5.22 -6.84 -0.47
C LYS A 93 5.34 -5.57 0.36
N PHE A 94 5.40 -5.69 1.68
CA PHE A 94 5.66 -4.56 2.55
C PHE A 94 7.12 -4.09 2.42
N GLU A 95 7.33 -2.82 2.11
CA GLU A 95 8.66 -2.22 1.96
C GLU A 95 9.06 -1.39 3.19
N GLY A 96 8.14 -1.13 4.10
CA GLY A 96 8.39 -0.39 5.33
C GLY A 96 7.55 0.86 5.48
N ILE A 97 7.81 1.59 6.56
CA ILE A 97 7.31 2.94 6.78
C ILE A 97 8.28 3.91 6.12
N VAL A 98 7.84 4.60 5.08
CA VAL A 98 8.69 5.49 4.27
C VAL A 98 8.68 6.93 4.75
N LEU A 99 7.72 7.28 5.60
CA LEU A 99 7.70 8.52 6.37
C LEU A 99 7.35 8.13 7.81
N GLU A 100 8.37 8.09 8.66
CA GLU A 100 8.21 7.82 10.09
C GLU A 100 7.58 9.01 10.80
N PRO A 101 6.71 8.80 11.80
CA PRO A 101 6.20 9.88 12.61
C PRO A 101 7.30 10.49 13.48
N ASP A 102 7.27 11.80 13.66
CA ASP A 102 8.19 12.49 14.58
C ASP A 102 7.64 12.44 16.02
N THR A 103 8.06 11.43 16.75
CA THR A 103 7.63 11.21 18.15
C THR A 103 8.32 12.12 19.15
N LEU A 104 9.40 12.80 18.74
CA LEU A 104 10.23 13.61 19.66
C LEU A 104 9.78 15.07 19.72
N ASN A 105 9.17 15.57 18.66
CA ASN A 105 8.70 16.95 18.57
C ASN A 105 7.17 17.01 18.56
N PRO A 106 6.51 17.38 19.68
CA PRO A 106 5.05 17.43 19.75
C PRO A 106 4.43 18.53 18.87
N HIS A 107 5.25 19.44 18.32
CA HIS A 107 4.81 20.47 17.37
C HIS A 107 5.10 20.12 15.90
N SER A 108 5.60 18.93 15.66
CA SER A 108 5.82 18.46 14.28
C SER A 108 4.48 18.15 13.59
N ASP A 109 4.37 18.57 12.35
CA ASP A 109 3.19 18.25 11.50
C ASP A 109 2.97 16.75 11.30
N ILE A 110 4.01 15.94 11.50
CA ILE A 110 3.95 14.47 11.43
C ILE A 110 4.04 13.79 12.80
N HIS A 111 3.78 14.51 13.89
CA HIS A 111 3.68 13.90 15.22
C HIS A 111 2.50 12.91 15.27
N PRO A 112 2.56 11.80 16.02
CA PRO A 112 1.48 10.81 16.11
C PRO A 112 0.09 11.36 16.50
N SER A 113 0.05 12.50 17.20
CA SER A 113 -1.21 13.17 17.53
C SER A 113 -1.85 13.93 16.38
N MET A 114 -1.12 14.13 15.27
CA MET A 114 -1.65 14.79 14.08
C MET A 114 -2.42 13.79 13.21
N VAL A 115 -3.17 14.30 12.25
CA VAL A 115 -3.87 13.49 11.26
C VAL A 115 -3.09 13.57 9.95
N ILE A 116 -2.58 12.43 9.50
CA ILE A 116 -2.00 12.28 8.17
C ILE A 116 -3.04 11.60 7.30
N GLU A 117 -3.40 12.20 6.17
CA GLU A 117 -4.40 11.64 5.27
C GLU A 117 -3.97 11.67 3.81
N ARG A 118 -4.37 10.62 3.09
CA ARG A 118 -4.36 10.54 1.62
C ARG A 118 -3.00 10.82 1.00
N PRO A 119 -1.90 10.21 1.46
CA PRO A 119 -0.58 10.41 0.86
C PRO A 119 -0.62 10.01 -0.62
N LYS A 120 -0.04 10.85 -1.46
CA LYS A 120 0.16 10.64 -2.90
C LYS A 120 1.60 10.86 -3.23
N VAL A 121 2.18 9.96 -4.00
CA VAL A 121 3.56 10.06 -4.46
C VAL A 121 3.58 10.15 -5.97
N ILE A 122 4.36 11.09 -6.49
CA ILE A 122 4.66 11.23 -7.91
C ILE A 122 6.18 11.18 -8.10
N TYR A 123 6.61 10.71 -9.26
CA TYR A 123 8.00 10.79 -9.68
C TYR A 123 8.18 11.99 -10.59
N ASN A 124 9.22 12.77 -10.33
CA ASN A 124 9.60 13.91 -11.15
C ASN A 124 10.85 13.56 -11.95
N ASP A 125 10.70 13.39 -13.27
CA ASP A 125 11.76 12.98 -14.18
C ASP A 125 12.88 14.03 -14.32
N GLU A 126 12.55 15.31 -14.18
CA GLU A 126 13.54 16.39 -14.31
C GLU A 126 14.48 16.45 -13.11
N THR A 127 13.96 16.23 -11.92
CA THR A 127 14.73 16.28 -10.67
C THR A 127 15.17 14.92 -10.18
N VAL A 128 14.69 13.84 -10.81
CA VAL A 128 14.95 12.43 -10.43
C VAL A 128 14.57 12.19 -8.97
N LYS A 129 13.40 12.71 -8.56
CA LYS A 129 12.93 12.62 -7.17
C LYS A 129 11.50 12.12 -7.08
N PHE A 130 11.23 11.36 -6.03
CA PHE A 130 9.87 11.09 -5.58
C PHE A 130 9.40 12.25 -4.70
N VAL A 131 8.21 12.74 -4.97
CA VAL A 131 7.59 13.84 -4.22
C VAL A 131 6.30 13.32 -3.61
N MET A 132 6.18 13.43 -2.29
CA MET A 132 4.98 13.04 -1.55
C MET A 132 4.18 14.26 -1.17
N TRP A 133 2.86 14.18 -1.41
CA TRP A 133 1.85 15.15 -0.99
C TRP A 133 0.85 14.46 -0.09
N MET A 134 0.42 15.12 0.96
CA MET A 134 -0.58 14.60 1.88
C MET A 134 -1.37 15.74 2.52
N HIS A 135 -2.54 15.42 3.03
CA HIS A 135 -3.25 16.29 3.94
C HIS A 135 -2.75 16.03 5.36
N ILE A 136 -2.47 17.12 6.07
CA ILE A 136 -2.11 17.08 7.49
C ILE A 136 -3.09 18.00 8.20
N ASP A 137 -3.69 17.51 9.28
CA ASP A 137 -4.61 18.26 10.10
C ASP A 137 -4.17 18.22 11.56
N SER A 138 -4.36 19.34 12.23
CA SER A 138 -4.10 19.49 13.67
C SER A 138 -5.40 19.69 14.44
N TYR A 139 -5.33 19.54 15.75
CA TYR A 139 -6.48 19.71 16.64
C TYR A 139 -6.80 21.19 16.99
N ASN A 140 -6.22 22.15 16.31
CA ASN A 140 -6.42 23.58 16.60
C ASN A 140 -7.59 24.15 15.84
#